data_0f9791532e20e6365fd3e6f1aab41f93
#
_entry.id   0f9791532e20e6365fd3e6f1aab41f93
#
_cell.length_a   1.000
_cell.length_b   1.000
_cell.length_c   1.000
_cell.angle_alpha   90.00
_cell.angle_beta   90.00
_cell.angle_gamma   90.00
#
_symmetry.space_group_name_H-M   'P 1'
#
loop_
_entity.id
_entity.type
_entity.pdbx_description
1 polymer ?
#
loop_
_entity_poly.entity_id
_entity_poly.type
_entity_poly.pdbx_seq_one_letter_code
_entity_poly.pdbx_strand_id
1 'polypeptide(L)'
;RVPQSSRNPLLQELLGDKPKVIILNKADLADPNMTIRWIKELGNTNPVLAVSAVKGVGVNRIVPELEKIMQDKILKWQEKGIRSRSIRAMVVGIPNCGKSSLVNNLIGRAKTKTGNKPGVTKGNQWVRIHDRVELLDTPGLLWPKFEDQEVGLKLGAIGAIRDEVLNLEELALWVINWLKEYYPESLKKFSENVAEVDLEVVGGRRGCLVKGGRIDTFKAAQVFLREFRGGNLGKFTLDLLDS
;
A
#
# COMPACT_ATOMS: atom_id res chain seq x y z
N ARG A 1 0.92 -5.09 -2.77
CA ARG A 1 1.65 -6.23 -2.19
C ARG A 1 0.77 -7.14 -1.34
N VAL A 2 -0.31 -6.61 -0.76
CA VAL A 2 -1.27 -7.34 0.09
C VAL A 2 -2.70 -6.87 -0.22
N PRO A 3 -3.20 -7.11 -1.44
CA PRO A 3 -4.50 -6.59 -1.88
C PRO A 3 -5.67 -7.09 -1.04
N GLN A 4 -5.66 -8.36 -0.63
CA GLN A 4 -6.68 -8.97 0.21
C GLN A 4 -6.46 -8.66 1.69
N SER A 5 -5.26 -8.93 2.21
CA SER A 5 -4.94 -8.76 3.64
C SER A 5 -5.02 -7.31 4.12
N SER A 6 -4.95 -6.33 3.21
CA SER A 6 -5.12 -4.90 3.54
C SER A 6 -6.56 -4.41 3.54
N ARG A 7 -7.53 -5.25 3.19
CA ARG A 7 -8.96 -4.89 3.18
C ARG A 7 -9.50 -4.94 4.61
N ASN A 8 -9.89 -3.79 5.13
CA ASN A 8 -10.52 -3.72 6.44
C ASN A 8 -12.00 -4.13 6.31
N PRO A 9 -12.45 -5.23 6.96
CA PRO A 9 -13.84 -5.69 6.88
C PRO A 9 -14.85 -4.62 7.32
N LEU A 10 -14.53 -3.89 8.40
CA LEU A 10 -15.40 -2.81 8.92
C LEU A 10 -15.63 -1.69 7.92
N LEU A 11 -14.63 -1.40 7.05
CA LEU A 11 -14.81 -0.39 6.00
C LEU A 11 -15.81 -0.85 4.93
N GLN A 12 -15.91 -2.14 4.65
CA GLN A 12 -16.88 -2.65 3.67
C GLN A 12 -18.31 -2.47 4.17
N GLU A 13 -18.56 -2.77 5.44
CA GLU A 13 -19.87 -2.58 6.08
C GLU A 13 -20.24 -1.09 6.10
N LEU A 14 -19.32 -0.20 6.52
CA LEU A 14 -19.55 1.24 6.61
C LEU A 14 -19.78 1.91 5.25
N LEU A 15 -19.14 1.40 4.20
CA LEU A 15 -19.26 1.97 2.85
C LEU A 15 -20.58 1.59 2.19
N GLY A 16 -21.11 0.40 2.45
CA GLY A 16 -22.31 -0.11 1.76
C GLY A 16 -22.20 0.06 0.25
N ASP A 17 -23.26 0.57 -0.37
CA ASP A 17 -23.37 0.79 -1.83
C ASP A 17 -22.73 2.10 -2.33
N LYS A 18 -21.95 2.80 -1.50
CA LYS A 18 -21.28 4.03 -1.95
C LYS A 18 -20.31 3.73 -3.09
N PRO A 19 -20.32 4.55 -4.15
CA PRO A 19 -19.35 4.42 -5.24
C PRO A 19 -17.92 4.46 -4.72
N LYS A 20 -17.08 3.52 -5.14
CA LYS A 20 -15.70 3.39 -4.68
C LYS A 20 -14.76 3.00 -5.80
N VAL A 21 -13.53 3.49 -5.72
CA VAL A 21 -12.41 3.08 -6.58
C VAL A 21 -11.37 2.41 -5.69
N ILE A 22 -10.95 1.22 -6.06
CA ILE A 22 -9.90 0.48 -5.35
C ILE A 22 -8.53 0.93 -5.88
N ILE A 23 -7.66 1.39 -4.99
CA ILE A 23 -6.31 1.82 -5.35
C ILE A 23 -5.28 0.81 -4.83
N LEU A 24 -4.68 0.04 -5.73
CA LEU A 24 -3.54 -0.81 -5.44
C LEU A 24 -2.26 0.04 -5.49
N ASN A 25 -1.92 0.67 -4.36
CA ASN A 25 -0.75 1.54 -4.25
C ASN A 25 0.54 0.74 -4.05
N LYS A 26 1.70 1.42 -4.23
CA LYS A 26 3.04 0.81 -4.22
C LYS A 26 3.18 -0.31 -5.27
N ALA A 27 2.55 -0.16 -6.42
CA ALA A 27 2.62 -1.12 -7.52
C ALA A 27 4.06 -1.31 -8.05
N ASP A 28 4.92 -0.32 -7.83
CA ASP A 28 6.35 -0.39 -8.14
C ASP A 28 7.14 -1.37 -7.26
N LEU A 29 6.59 -1.78 -6.11
CA LEU A 29 7.15 -2.76 -5.17
C LEU A 29 6.44 -4.13 -5.22
N ALA A 30 5.36 -4.24 -5.98
CA ALA A 30 4.57 -5.46 -6.11
C ALA A 30 5.00 -6.29 -7.35
N ASP A 31 4.73 -7.58 -7.31
CA ASP A 31 4.86 -8.44 -8.47
C ASP A 31 3.91 -7.97 -9.59
N PRO A 32 4.43 -7.67 -10.79
CA PRO A 32 3.59 -7.16 -11.90
C PRO A 32 2.52 -8.16 -12.35
N ASN A 33 2.84 -9.45 -12.42
CA ASN A 33 1.92 -10.50 -12.86
C ASN A 33 0.77 -10.67 -11.86
N MET A 34 1.12 -10.75 -10.56
CA MET A 34 0.12 -10.80 -9.50
C MET A 34 -0.71 -9.51 -9.44
N THR A 35 -0.11 -8.35 -9.73
CA THR A 35 -0.85 -7.09 -9.80
C THR A 35 -1.93 -7.12 -10.88
N ILE A 36 -1.62 -7.66 -12.08
CA ILE A 36 -2.59 -7.82 -13.19
C ILE A 36 -3.72 -8.77 -12.77
N ARG A 37 -3.40 -9.91 -12.16
CA ARG A 37 -4.40 -10.87 -11.68
C ARG A 37 -5.32 -10.24 -10.63
N TRP A 38 -4.77 -9.51 -9.66
CA TRP A 38 -5.55 -8.80 -8.65
C TRP A 38 -6.43 -7.68 -9.21
N ILE A 39 -5.96 -6.96 -10.24
CA ILE A 39 -6.81 -5.97 -10.94
C ILE A 39 -8.03 -6.66 -11.55
N LYS A 40 -7.84 -7.82 -12.18
CA LYS A 40 -8.94 -8.59 -12.78
C LYS A 40 -9.90 -9.10 -11.70
N GLU A 41 -9.38 -9.71 -10.64
CA GLU A 41 -10.16 -10.28 -9.54
C GLU A 41 -11.03 -9.22 -8.84
N LEU A 42 -10.43 -8.12 -8.42
CA LEU A 42 -11.15 -7.05 -7.73
C LEU A 42 -12.00 -6.19 -8.67
N GLY A 43 -11.66 -6.20 -9.96
CA GLY A 43 -12.33 -5.42 -11.01
C GLY A 43 -13.74 -5.88 -11.34
N ASN A 44 -14.13 -7.08 -10.94
CA ASN A 44 -15.48 -7.63 -11.17
C ASN A 44 -16.59 -6.79 -10.50
N THR A 45 -16.27 -6.09 -9.41
CA THR A 45 -17.26 -5.34 -8.63
C THR A 45 -17.01 -3.84 -8.58
N ASN A 46 -15.76 -3.41 -8.71
CA ASN A 46 -15.39 -2.00 -8.58
C ASN A 46 -14.22 -1.65 -9.52
N PRO A 47 -14.11 -0.41 -9.99
CA PRO A 47 -12.91 0.03 -10.69
C PRO A 47 -11.64 -0.13 -9.84
N VAL A 48 -10.58 -0.68 -10.41
CA VAL A 48 -9.30 -0.93 -9.75
C VAL A 48 -8.17 -0.24 -10.51
N LEU A 49 -7.35 0.52 -9.80
CA LEU A 49 -6.19 1.21 -10.35
C LEU A 49 -4.92 0.80 -9.63
N ALA A 50 -3.95 0.26 -10.35
CA ALA A 50 -2.59 0.10 -9.83
C ALA A 50 -1.84 1.42 -9.98
N VAL A 51 -1.24 1.90 -8.87
CA VAL A 51 -0.52 3.18 -8.83
C VAL A 51 0.78 3.08 -8.03
N SER A 52 1.74 3.94 -8.34
CA SER A 52 2.86 4.26 -7.46
C SER A 52 2.75 5.73 -7.08
N ALA A 53 2.23 5.99 -5.89
CA ALA A 53 2.02 7.37 -5.42
C ALA A 53 3.33 8.15 -5.30
N VAL A 54 4.43 7.50 -4.92
CA VAL A 54 5.75 8.13 -4.81
C VAL A 54 6.32 8.48 -6.19
N LYS A 55 6.22 7.56 -7.16
CA LYS A 55 6.70 7.78 -8.53
C LYS A 55 5.71 8.54 -9.41
N GLY A 56 4.49 8.76 -8.93
CA GLY A 56 3.43 9.42 -9.68
C GLY A 56 2.84 8.60 -10.83
N VAL A 57 3.20 7.31 -10.95
CA VAL A 57 2.72 6.42 -12.02
C VAL A 57 1.27 6.03 -11.75
N GLY A 58 0.41 6.15 -12.75
CA GLY A 58 -1.01 5.78 -12.69
C GLY A 58 -1.90 6.76 -11.91
N VAL A 59 -1.35 7.73 -11.16
CA VAL A 59 -2.10 8.68 -10.32
C VAL A 59 -3.03 9.59 -11.15
N ASN A 60 -2.65 9.90 -12.39
CA ASN A 60 -3.45 10.70 -13.31
C ASN A 60 -4.77 10.06 -13.73
N ARG A 61 -4.94 8.76 -13.53
CA ARG A 61 -6.16 8.01 -13.85
C ARG A 61 -7.23 8.11 -12.77
N ILE A 62 -6.89 8.56 -11.56
CA ILE A 62 -7.79 8.55 -10.40
C ILE A 62 -8.95 9.52 -10.60
N VAL A 63 -8.67 10.77 -11.00
CA VAL A 63 -9.74 11.78 -11.21
C VAL A 63 -10.71 11.37 -12.32
N PRO A 64 -10.26 10.97 -13.52
CA PRO A 64 -11.16 10.46 -14.54
C PRO A 64 -12.02 9.28 -14.09
N GLU A 65 -11.46 8.36 -13.29
CA GLU A 65 -12.23 7.21 -12.81
C GLU A 65 -13.27 7.63 -11.76
N LEU A 66 -12.96 8.60 -10.90
CA LEU A 66 -13.94 9.18 -9.96
C LEU A 66 -15.08 9.88 -10.71
N GLU A 67 -14.79 10.63 -11.78
CA GLU A 67 -15.81 11.28 -12.60
C GLU A 67 -16.70 10.24 -13.29
N LYS A 68 -16.12 9.17 -13.80
CA LYS A 68 -16.85 8.08 -14.48
C LYS A 68 -17.83 7.39 -13.53
N ILE A 69 -17.42 6.96 -12.35
CA ILE A 69 -18.33 6.29 -11.39
C ILE A 69 -19.38 7.23 -10.80
N MET A 70 -19.20 8.54 -10.93
CA MET A 70 -20.15 9.56 -10.47
C MET A 70 -20.98 10.17 -11.59
N GLN A 71 -20.86 9.66 -12.82
CA GLN A 71 -21.47 10.25 -14.02
C GLN A 71 -23.00 10.44 -13.88
N ASP A 72 -23.72 9.41 -13.44
CA ASP A 72 -25.19 9.50 -13.26
C ASP A 72 -25.58 10.56 -12.25
N LYS A 73 -24.77 10.73 -11.19
CA LYS A 73 -25.00 11.72 -10.17
C LYS A 73 -24.71 13.13 -10.67
N ILE A 74 -23.68 13.27 -11.49
CA ILE A 74 -23.31 14.54 -12.14
C ILE A 74 -24.44 14.97 -13.10
N LEU A 75 -24.96 14.06 -13.92
CA LEU A 75 -26.08 14.32 -14.83
C LEU A 75 -27.32 14.82 -14.05
N LYS A 76 -27.70 14.12 -12.97
CA LYS A 76 -28.80 14.54 -12.10
C LYS A 76 -28.59 15.92 -11.47
N TRP A 77 -27.35 16.31 -11.17
CA TRP A 77 -27.06 17.66 -10.69
C TRP A 77 -27.23 18.71 -11.79
N GLN A 78 -26.81 18.40 -13.03
CA GLN A 78 -26.96 19.28 -14.18
C GLN A 78 -28.43 19.51 -14.53
N GLU A 79 -29.25 18.46 -14.52
CA GLU A 79 -30.70 18.54 -14.72
C GLU A 79 -31.39 19.45 -13.70
N LYS A 80 -30.89 19.48 -12.45
CA LYS A 80 -31.33 20.36 -11.37
C LYS A 80 -30.70 21.77 -11.41
N GLY A 81 -29.99 22.13 -12.49
CA GLY A 81 -29.33 23.43 -12.65
C GLY A 81 -28.09 23.63 -11.76
N ILE A 82 -27.59 22.58 -11.09
CA ILE A 82 -26.42 22.65 -10.18
C ILE A 82 -25.14 22.45 -11.02
N ARG A 83 -24.54 23.55 -11.49
CA ARG A 83 -23.38 23.49 -12.41
C ARG A 83 -22.01 23.39 -11.74
N SER A 84 -21.87 23.71 -10.45
CA SER A 84 -20.58 23.91 -9.78
C SER A 84 -20.31 22.98 -8.59
N ARG A 85 -21.01 21.83 -8.47
CA ARG A 85 -20.81 20.92 -7.35
C ARG A 85 -19.62 20.00 -7.58
N SER A 86 -18.63 20.06 -6.68
CA SER A 86 -17.48 19.15 -6.70
C SER A 86 -17.87 17.76 -6.18
N ILE A 87 -17.23 16.73 -6.75
CA ILE A 87 -17.24 15.37 -6.20
C ILE A 87 -16.43 15.41 -4.90
N ARG A 88 -17.04 15.00 -3.81
CA ARG A 88 -16.37 14.82 -2.52
C ARG A 88 -16.01 13.36 -2.32
N ALA A 89 -14.74 13.06 -2.23
CA ALA A 89 -14.22 11.72 -2.02
C ALA A 89 -13.35 11.66 -0.76
N MET A 90 -13.32 10.51 -0.11
CA MET A 90 -12.50 10.23 1.07
C MET A 90 -11.47 9.15 0.70
N VAL A 91 -10.22 9.33 1.13
CA VAL A 91 -9.17 8.31 0.98
C VAL A 91 -9.07 7.52 2.27
N VAL A 92 -9.42 6.24 2.21
CA VAL A 92 -9.37 5.32 3.36
C VAL A 92 -8.39 4.19 3.11
N GLY A 93 -7.86 3.59 4.16
CA GLY A 93 -6.95 2.43 4.07
C GLY A 93 -6.08 2.30 5.32
N ILE A 94 -5.35 1.20 5.39
CA ILE A 94 -4.45 0.87 6.50
C ILE A 94 -3.32 1.89 6.66
N PRO A 95 -2.64 1.94 7.83
CA PRO A 95 -1.43 2.73 8.01
C PRO A 95 -0.36 2.36 6.97
N ASN A 96 0.49 3.30 6.65
CA ASN A 96 1.65 3.15 5.77
C ASN A 96 1.36 2.58 4.35
N CYS A 97 0.07 2.44 3.94
CA CYS A 97 -0.27 2.07 2.55
C CYS A 97 0.01 3.19 1.52
N GLY A 98 0.34 4.40 2.00
CA GLY A 98 0.75 5.53 1.15
C GLY A 98 -0.37 6.52 0.84
N LYS A 99 -1.42 6.65 1.68
CA LYS A 99 -2.51 7.63 1.52
C LYS A 99 -2.00 9.06 1.40
N SER A 100 -1.19 9.50 2.35
CA SER A 100 -0.64 10.87 2.35
C SER A 100 0.24 11.12 1.12
N SER A 101 1.05 10.13 0.69
CA SER A 101 1.84 10.25 -0.55
C SER A 101 0.94 10.39 -1.77
N LEU A 102 -0.17 9.66 -1.82
CA LEU A 102 -1.15 9.75 -2.90
C LEU A 102 -1.83 11.12 -2.93
N VAL A 103 -2.33 11.58 -1.78
CA VAL A 103 -2.97 12.87 -1.63
C VAL A 103 -1.99 14.01 -2.00
N ASN A 104 -0.75 13.95 -1.50
CA ASN A 104 0.29 14.95 -1.83
C ASN A 104 0.62 14.97 -3.32
N ASN A 105 0.70 13.81 -3.99
CA ASN A 105 0.93 13.76 -5.43
C ASN A 105 -0.24 14.36 -6.21
N LEU A 106 -1.48 14.07 -5.82
CA LEU A 106 -2.68 14.64 -6.42
C LEU A 106 -2.74 16.16 -6.22
N ILE A 107 -2.44 16.65 -5.02
CA ILE A 107 -2.36 18.09 -4.70
C ILE A 107 -1.22 18.77 -5.50
N GLY A 108 -0.04 18.14 -5.54
CA GLY A 108 1.11 18.65 -6.31
C GLY A 108 0.79 18.84 -7.78
N ARG A 109 0.06 17.90 -8.38
CA ARG A 109 -0.42 18.00 -9.77
C ARG A 109 -1.47 19.09 -9.97
N ALA A 110 -2.37 19.29 -9.01
CA ALA A 110 -3.35 20.37 -9.04
C ALA A 110 -2.66 21.74 -8.99
N LYS A 111 -1.63 21.86 -8.13
CA LYS A 111 -0.85 23.13 -7.96
C LYS A 111 0.00 23.50 -9.14
N THR A 112 0.63 22.53 -9.81
CA THR A 112 1.36 22.81 -11.06
C THR A 112 0.45 23.38 -12.13
N LYS A 113 -0.87 23.10 -12.05
CA LYS A 113 -1.87 23.69 -12.96
C LYS A 113 -2.41 25.04 -12.48
N THR A 114 -2.40 25.34 -11.17
CA THR A 114 -3.11 26.50 -10.59
C THR A 114 -2.22 27.51 -9.83
N GLY A 115 -0.93 27.21 -9.62
CA GLY A 115 0.03 28.17 -9.03
C GLY A 115 -0.11 28.46 -7.52
N ASN A 116 -0.96 27.77 -6.76
CA ASN A 116 -1.20 28.04 -5.33
C ASN A 116 -0.32 27.21 -4.37
N LYS A 117 0.18 27.86 -3.28
CA LYS A 117 1.04 27.28 -2.25
C LYS A 117 0.27 26.45 -1.23
N PRO A 118 0.87 25.35 -0.65
CA PRO A 118 0.25 24.52 0.37
C PRO A 118 0.27 25.13 1.77
N GLY A 119 -0.83 24.98 2.49
CA GLY A 119 -0.88 25.15 3.95
C GLY A 119 -0.80 23.77 4.66
N VAL A 120 -0.16 23.73 5.83
CA VAL A 120 -0.07 22.57 6.70
C VAL A 120 -1.44 22.33 7.36
N THR A 121 -2.02 21.14 7.17
CA THR A 121 -3.37 20.80 7.62
C THR A 121 -3.37 20.29 9.06
N LYS A 122 -4.03 21.03 9.96
CA LYS A 122 -4.46 20.52 11.28
C LYS A 122 -5.97 20.26 11.23
N GLY A 123 -6.37 18.98 11.19
CA GLY A 123 -7.78 18.56 11.20
C GLY A 123 -8.31 18.04 9.85
N ASN A 124 -9.54 17.52 9.85
CA ASN A 124 -10.24 17.03 8.66
C ASN A 124 -10.57 18.20 7.71
N GLN A 125 -9.78 18.39 6.68
CA GLN A 125 -10.02 19.44 5.69
C GLN A 125 -10.23 18.85 4.30
N TRP A 126 -11.19 19.43 3.57
CA TRP A 126 -11.39 19.15 2.17
C TRP A 126 -10.32 19.86 1.34
N VAL A 127 -9.56 19.10 0.58
CA VAL A 127 -8.50 19.60 -0.27
C VAL A 127 -8.91 19.44 -1.72
N ARG A 128 -8.94 20.56 -2.46
CA ARG A 128 -9.21 20.53 -3.90
C ARG A 128 -8.03 19.95 -4.66
N ILE A 129 -8.23 18.84 -5.36
CA ILE A 129 -7.23 18.15 -6.18
C ILE A 129 -7.47 18.31 -7.68
N HIS A 130 -8.68 18.72 -8.04
CA HIS A 130 -9.12 18.99 -9.40
C HIS A 130 -10.29 19.97 -9.37
N ASP A 131 -10.62 20.62 -10.49
CA ASP A 131 -11.74 21.59 -10.54
C ASP A 131 -13.07 20.97 -10.08
N ARG A 132 -13.25 19.67 -10.27
CA ARG A 132 -14.46 18.93 -9.92
C ARG A 132 -14.30 17.96 -8.76
N VAL A 133 -13.11 17.85 -8.12
CA VAL A 133 -12.85 16.84 -7.08
C VAL A 133 -12.17 17.45 -5.88
N GLU A 134 -12.79 17.23 -4.73
CA GLU A 134 -12.26 17.53 -3.40
C GLU A 134 -12.02 16.23 -2.64
N LEU A 135 -10.87 16.09 -1.99
CA LEU A 135 -10.52 14.95 -1.14
C LEU A 135 -10.52 15.33 0.33
N LEU A 136 -11.05 14.43 1.15
CA LEU A 136 -10.85 14.44 2.59
C LEU A 136 -9.70 13.47 2.92
N ASP A 137 -8.62 14.01 3.49
CA ASP A 137 -7.53 13.17 4.02
C ASP A 137 -7.94 12.57 5.37
N THR A 138 -7.74 11.28 5.53
CA THR A 138 -8.09 10.56 6.77
C THR A 138 -6.88 9.80 7.31
N PRO A 139 -6.77 9.66 8.65
CA PRO A 139 -5.76 8.80 9.26
C PRO A 139 -5.93 7.34 8.79
N GLY A 140 -4.83 6.58 8.82
CA GLY A 140 -4.86 5.14 8.54
C GLY A 140 -5.60 4.39 9.64
N LEU A 141 -6.48 3.49 9.23
CA LEU A 141 -7.28 2.69 10.15
C LEU A 141 -6.88 1.21 10.02
N LEU A 142 -6.38 0.63 11.12
CA LEU A 142 -6.30 -0.81 11.31
C LEU A 142 -7.47 -1.24 12.21
N TRP A 143 -8.00 -2.42 11.96
CA TRP A 143 -8.97 -3.03 12.85
C TRP A 143 -8.26 -3.68 14.06
N PRO A 144 -8.92 -3.74 15.24
CA PRO A 144 -8.25 -4.04 16.50
C PRO A 144 -7.76 -5.50 16.63
N LYS A 145 -8.36 -6.44 15.89
CA LYS A 145 -8.05 -7.87 15.99
C LYS A 145 -8.04 -8.48 14.60
N PHE A 146 -6.98 -9.21 14.28
CA PHE A 146 -6.90 -10.06 13.08
C PHE A 146 -7.40 -11.45 13.45
N GLU A 147 -8.38 -11.96 12.69
CA GLU A 147 -8.88 -13.32 12.88
C GLU A 147 -7.85 -14.35 12.42
N ASP A 148 -7.05 -14.00 11.40
CA ASP A 148 -5.99 -14.80 10.84
C ASP A 148 -4.61 -14.20 11.20
N GLN A 149 -3.77 -15.02 11.84
CA GLN A 149 -2.39 -14.62 12.19
C GLN A 149 -1.55 -14.31 10.95
N GLU A 150 -1.78 -15.00 9.83
CA GLU A 150 -1.06 -14.75 8.59
C GLU A 150 -1.33 -13.36 8.04
N VAL A 151 -2.55 -12.85 8.16
CA VAL A 151 -2.88 -11.46 7.84
C VAL A 151 -2.03 -10.50 8.68
N GLY A 152 -1.88 -10.76 9.97
CA GLY A 152 -1.03 -9.99 10.87
C GLY A 152 0.43 -9.98 10.43
N LEU A 153 0.99 -11.14 10.05
CA LEU A 153 2.36 -11.27 9.55
C LEU A 153 2.56 -10.53 8.22
N LYS A 154 1.65 -10.68 7.27
CA LYS A 154 1.67 -9.94 6.00
C LYS A 154 1.64 -8.43 6.20
N LEU A 155 0.77 -7.94 7.08
CA LEU A 155 0.66 -6.52 7.41
C LEU A 155 1.91 -6.00 8.14
N GLY A 156 2.48 -6.79 9.05
CA GLY A 156 3.75 -6.51 9.69
C GLY A 156 4.89 -6.45 8.68
N ALA A 157 4.98 -7.42 7.77
CA ALA A 157 6.02 -7.50 6.74
C ALA A 157 6.05 -6.25 5.85
N ILE A 158 4.89 -5.68 5.49
CA ILE A 158 4.83 -4.44 4.69
C ILE A 158 4.92 -3.15 5.53
N GLY A 159 5.04 -3.26 6.87
CA GLY A 159 5.16 -2.13 7.79
C GLY A 159 3.84 -1.39 8.03
N ALA A 160 2.68 -2.06 7.90
CA ALA A 160 1.38 -1.50 8.28
C ALA A 160 1.17 -1.53 9.80
N ILE A 161 1.83 -2.45 10.49
CA ILE A 161 1.91 -2.55 11.95
C ILE A 161 3.23 -1.94 12.40
N ARG A 162 3.24 -1.25 13.54
CA ARG A 162 4.46 -0.66 14.11
C ARG A 162 5.42 -1.75 14.59
N ASP A 163 6.71 -1.57 14.34
CA ASP A 163 7.75 -2.54 14.65
C ASP A 163 7.89 -2.80 16.17
N GLU A 164 7.56 -1.78 17.00
CA GLU A 164 7.66 -1.87 18.46
C GLU A 164 6.71 -2.90 19.11
N VAL A 165 5.67 -3.30 18.39
CA VAL A 165 4.68 -4.29 18.86
C VAL A 165 4.84 -5.67 18.24
N LEU A 166 5.91 -5.87 17.44
CA LEU A 166 6.18 -7.10 16.69
C LEU A 166 7.46 -7.76 17.20
N ASN A 167 7.48 -9.09 17.18
CA ASN A 167 8.74 -9.82 17.23
C ASN A 167 9.38 -9.78 15.83
N LEU A 168 10.36 -8.89 15.64
CA LEU A 168 10.97 -8.66 14.34
C LEU A 168 11.78 -9.84 13.83
N GLU A 169 12.38 -10.63 14.71
CA GLU A 169 13.15 -11.82 14.33
C GLU A 169 12.21 -12.91 13.77
N GLU A 170 11.11 -13.19 14.47
CA GLU A 170 10.10 -14.15 13.98
C GLU A 170 9.46 -13.67 12.67
N LEU A 171 9.14 -12.38 12.58
CA LEU A 171 8.57 -11.81 11.36
C LEU A 171 9.54 -11.91 10.18
N ALA A 172 10.82 -11.61 10.39
CA ALA A 172 11.83 -11.70 9.34
C ALA A 172 12.07 -13.15 8.90
N LEU A 173 12.11 -14.10 9.84
CA LEU A 173 12.20 -15.53 9.53
C LEU A 173 10.98 -16.01 8.74
N TRP A 174 9.77 -15.57 9.11
CA TRP A 174 8.57 -15.87 8.35
C TRP A 174 8.68 -15.35 6.91
N VAL A 175 9.12 -14.10 6.71
CA VAL A 175 9.31 -13.53 5.37
C VAL A 175 10.39 -14.30 4.59
N ILE A 176 11.51 -14.67 5.22
CA ILE A 176 12.57 -15.47 4.59
C ILE A 176 11.99 -16.80 4.09
N ASN A 177 11.28 -17.53 4.95
CA ASN A 177 10.69 -18.81 4.58
C ASN A 177 9.64 -18.67 3.47
N TRP A 178 8.81 -17.63 3.53
CA TRP A 178 7.87 -17.31 2.48
C TRP A 178 8.58 -17.01 1.14
N LEU A 179 9.69 -16.26 1.16
CA LEU A 179 10.49 -16.00 -0.03
C LEU A 179 11.19 -17.25 -0.58
N LYS A 180 11.62 -18.18 0.28
CA LYS A 180 12.18 -19.48 -0.15
C LYS A 180 11.18 -20.26 -1.00
N GLU A 181 9.92 -20.22 -0.62
CA GLU A 181 8.84 -20.95 -1.30
C GLU A 181 8.40 -20.28 -2.60
N TYR A 182 8.17 -18.97 -2.59
CA TYR A 182 7.51 -18.28 -3.71
C TYR A 182 8.45 -17.43 -4.59
N TYR A 183 9.57 -16.95 -4.04
CA TYR A 183 10.51 -16.07 -4.74
C TYR A 183 11.96 -16.37 -4.39
N PRO A 184 12.45 -17.62 -4.55
CA PRO A 184 13.78 -18.06 -4.10
C PRO A 184 14.92 -17.23 -4.71
N GLU A 185 14.81 -16.80 -5.94
CA GLU A 185 15.82 -15.98 -6.62
C GLU A 185 16.16 -14.67 -5.87
N SER A 186 15.20 -14.12 -5.11
CA SER A 186 15.40 -12.91 -4.34
C SER A 186 16.41 -13.06 -3.19
N LEU A 187 16.61 -14.29 -2.71
CA LEU A 187 17.48 -14.63 -1.60
C LEU A 187 18.92 -14.99 -2.04
N LYS A 188 19.17 -15.19 -3.33
CA LYS A 188 20.51 -15.51 -3.86
C LYS A 188 21.57 -14.46 -3.54
N LYS A 189 21.18 -13.22 -3.28
CA LYS A 189 22.10 -12.17 -2.82
C LYS A 189 22.66 -12.40 -1.40
N PHE A 190 22.11 -13.33 -0.64
CA PHE A 190 22.59 -13.72 0.67
C PHE A 190 23.38 -15.02 0.62
N SER A 191 22.90 -16.03 -0.11
CA SER A 191 23.57 -17.31 -0.35
C SER A 191 23.13 -17.93 -1.67
N GLU A 192 24.04 -18.61 -2.38
CA GLU A 192 23.68 -19.44 -3.54
C GLU A 192 22.79 -20.61 -3.13
N ASN A 193 23.03 -21.20 -1.95
CA ASN A 193 22.11 -22.15 -1.35
C ASN A 193 21.01 -21.42 -0.57
N VAL A 194 19.91 -21.17 -1.26
CA VAL A 194 18.77 -20.42 -0.70
C VAL A 194 18.14 -21.11 0.53
N ALA A 195 18.22 -22.45 0.62
CA ALA A 195 17.69 -23.21 1.74
C ALA A 195 18.37 -22.84 3.08
N GLU A 196 19.64 -22.44 3.04
CA GLU A 196 20.43 -22.06 4.22
C GLU A 196 20.21 -20.62 4.68
N VAL A 197 19.48 -19.80 3.90
CA VAL A 197 19.28 -18.40 4.26
C VAL A 197 18.44 -18.29 5.52
N ASP A 198 19.04 -17.69 6.55
CA ASP A 198 18.41 -17.34 7.83
C ASP A 198 18.94 -15.98 8.31
N LEU A 199 18.64 -15.60 9.55
CA LEU A 199 19.11 -14.33 10.10
C LEU A 199 20.62 -14.29 10.35
N GLU A 200 21.28 -15.42 10.56
CA GLU A 200 22.73 -15.47 10.74
C GLU A 200 23.41 -15.21 9.40
N VAL A 201 22.94 -15.87 8.33
CA VAL A 201 23.45 -15.66 6.96
C VAL A 201 23.20 -14.22 6.52
N VAL A 202 22.00 -13.68 6.74
CA VAL A 202 21.69 -12.28 6.44
C VAL A 202 22.59 -11.34 7.24
N GLY A 203 22.74 -11.57 8.53
CA GLY A 203 23.56 -10.78 9.45
C GLY A 203 25.03 -10.77 9.04
N GLY A 204 25.59 -11.92 8.69
CA GLY A 204 26.94 -12.05 8.17
C GLY A 204 27.16 -11.25 6.89
N ARG A 205 26.24 -11.38 5.92
CA ARG A 205 26.30 -10.63 4.65
C ARG A 205 26.12 -9.12 4.80
N ARG A 206 25.46 -8.65 5.87
CA ARG A 206 25.20 -7.22 6.13
C ARG A 206 26.08 -6.63 7.22
N GLY A 207 27.01 -7.40 7.79
CA GLY A 207 27.91 -6.94 8.83
C GLY A 207 27.18 -6.60 10.14
N CYS A 208 26.10 -7.32 10.46
CA CYS A 208 25.36 -7.15 11.70
C CYS A 208 26.07 -7.91 12.82
N LEU A 209 27.09 -7.31 13.44
CA LEU A 209 27.92 -7.94 14.46
C LEU A 209 27.79 -7.24 15.81
N VAL A 210 27.84 -8.02 16.89
CA VAL A 210 28.06 -7.56 18.26
C VAL A 210 29.53 -7.74 18.68
N LYS A 211 29.91 -7.20 19.86
CA LYS A 211 31.25 -7.43 20.43
C LYS A 211 31.56 -8.92 20.51
N GLY A 212 32.74 -9.32 20.04
CA GLY A 212 33.18 -10.72 19.98
C GLY A 212 32.85 -11.43 18.65
N GLY A 213 32.41 -10.69 17.62
CA GLY A 213 32.22 -11.22 16.26
C GLY A 213 30.98 -12.10 16.06
N ARG A 214 30.08 -12.18 17.05
CA ARG A 214 28.81 -12.90 16.91
C ARG A 214 27.82 -12.09 16.10
N ILE A 215 26.93 -12.78 15.40
CA ILE A 215 25.85 -12.13 14.62
C ILE A 215 24.80 -11.52 15.58
N ASP A 216 24.42 -10.30 15.29
CA ASP A 216 23.27 -9.60 15.87
C ASP A 216 22.02 -9.91 15.04
N THR A 217 21.29 -10.95 15.43
CA THR A 217 20.11 -11.45 14.69
C THR A 217 18.97 -10.43 14.71
N PHE A 218 18.81 -9.66 15.79
CA PHE A 218 17.81 -8.59 15.87
C PHE A 218 18.10 -7.47 14.85
N LYS A 219 19.36 -7.02 14.79
CA LYS A 219 19.79 -6.03 13.80
C LYS A 219 19.70 -6.58 12.38
N ALA A 220 20.02 -7.87 12.17
CA ALA A 220 19.86 -8.55 10.90
C ALA A 220 18.38 -8.55 10.44
N ALA A 221 17.45 -8.87 11.34
CA ALA A 221 16.01 -8.82 11.09
C ALA A 221 15.54 -7.41 10.68
N GLN A 222 15.98 -6.38 11.41
CA GLN A 222 15.64 -4.99 11.07
C GLN A 222 16.15 -4.58 9.68
N VAL A 223 17.39 -4.95 9.36
CA VAL A 223 18.00 -4.65 8.04
C VAL A 223 17.26 -5.39 6.94
N PHE A 224 16.99 -6.69 7.14
CA PHE A 224 16.26 -7.51 6.18
C PHE A 224 14.87 -6.97 5.88
N LEU A 225 14.07 -6.69 6.92
CA LEU A 225 12.72 -6.15 6.78
C LEU A 225 12.72 -4.77 6.09
N ARG A 226 13.69 -3.93 6.39
CA ARG A 226 13.86 -2.64 5.70
C ARG A 226 14.15 -2.83 4.22
N GLU A 227 15.05 -3.75 3.84
CA GLU A 227 15.34 -4.07 2.44
C GLU A 227 14.13 -4.66 1.72
N PHE A 228 13.42 -5.58 2.37
CA PHE A 228 12.18 -6.15 1.86
C PHE A 228 11.12 -5.06 1.61
N ARG A 229 10.86 -4.19 2.59
CA ARG A 229 9.88 -3.09 2.50
C ARG A 229 10.26 -2.07 1.42
N GLY A 230 11.54 -1.80 1.28
CA GLY A 230 12.09 -0.88 0.28
C GLY A 230 12.13 -1.41 -1.16
N GLY A 231 11.87 -2.71 -1.35
CA GLY A 231 11.94 -3.35 -2.66
C GLY A 231 13.36 -3.68 -3.13
N ASN A 232 14.37 -3.58 -2.23
CA ASN A 232 15.76 -3.88 -2.55
C ASN A 232 16.00 -5.38 -2.77
N LEU A 233 15.11 -6.23 -2.26
CA LEU A 233 15.16 -7.69 -2.47
C LEU A 233 14.43 -8.11 -3.75
N GLY A 234 13.52 -7.30 -4.25
CA GLY A 234 12.70 -7.58 -5.42
C GLY A 234 11.29 -7.02 -5.30
N LYS A 235 10.42 -7.46 -6.22
CA LYS A 235 8.99 -7.09 -6.24
C LYS A 235 8.17 -8.30 -5.84
N PHE A 236 7.36 -8.16 -4.80
CA PHE A 236 6.61 -9.26 -4.21
C PHE A 236 5.16 -8.92 -3.97
N THR A 237 4.29 -9.92 -4.05
CA THR A 237 2.89 -9.85 -3.62
C THR A 237 2.63 -11.01 -2.69
N LEU A 238 2.39 -10.70 -1.40
CA LEU A 238 2.21 -11.70 -0.33
C LEU A 238 0.84 -12.39 -0.38
N ASP A 239 -0.16 -11.72 -0.94
CA ASP A 239 -1.45 -12.33 -1.21
C ASP A 239 -1.40 -12.99 -2.59
N LEU A 240 -1.25 -14.29 -2.61
CA LEU A 240 -1.31 -15.09 -3.83
C LEU A 240 -2.77 -15.36 -4.21
N LEU A 241 -3.02 -15.49 -5.51
CA LEU A 241 -4.28 -16.02 -6.03
C LEU A 241 -3.98 -17.43 -6.53
N ASP A 242 -4.87 -18.36 -6.19
CA ASP A 242 -4.80 -19.72 -6.70
C ASP A 242 -4.78 -19.72 -8.23
N SER A 243 -4.07 -20.68 -8.80
CA SER A 243 -3.80 -20.79 -10.24
C SER A 243 -5.07 -21.02 -11.04
#